data_370821732570ef0b135bfec38f11f633
#
_entry.id   370821732570ef0b135bfec38f11f633
#
_cell.length_a   1.000
_cell.length_b   1.000
_cell.length_c   1.000
_cell.angle_alpha   90.00
_cell.angle_beta   90.00
_cell.angle_gamma   90.00
#
_symmetry.space_group_name_H-M   'P 1'
#
loop_
_entity.id
_entity.type
_entity.pdbx_description
1 polymer ?
#
loop_
_entity_poly.entity_id
_entity_poly.type
_entity_poly.pdbx_seq_one_letter_code
_entity_poly.pdbx_strand_id
1 'polypeptide(L)'
;MKLYDITEKPLKIYGLAVADSEKRHFFRLPEEALERFPQYGYLGRRAVGGRVRFQTDAKKLYVKMTLAGTKEDINIPLSGSAGADIYLGKGTEATYLGYIAPKIHIEGEITVEKTFDLTGEEVLVTINLPRNDHLLEMQIGIEESAKLWEAPE
;
A
#
# COMPACT_ATOMS: atom_id res chain seq x y z
N MET A 1 -11.73 -16.43 2.75
CA MET A 1 -11.17 -15.06 2.87
C MET A 1 -11.76 -14.18 1.79
N LYS A 2 -12.20 -12.99 2.17
CA LYS A 2 -12.66 -11.97 1.22
C LYS A 2 -11.49 -11.08 0.84
N LEU A 3 -11.25 -10.94 -0.48
CA LEU A 3 -10.18 -10.12 -1.04
C LEU A 3 -10.74 -8.82 -1.61
N TYR A 4 -10.01 -7.74 -1.41
CA TYR A 4 -10.34 -6.41 -1.93
C TYR A 4 -9.11 -5.81 -2.57
N ASP A 5 -9.27 -5.29 -3.79
CA ASP A 5 -8.26 -4.40 -4.37
C ASP A 5 -8.29 -3.07 -3.62
N ILE A 6 -7.14 -2.44 -3.42
CA ILE A 6 -7.08 -1.19 -2.64
C ILE A 6 -7.86 -0.04 -3.27
N THR A 7 -8.25 -0.15 -4.55
CA THR A 7 -9.09 0.84 -5.23
C THR A 7 -10.59 0.60 -5.01
N GLU A 8 -10.97 -0.54 -4.43
CA GLU A 8 -12.37 -0.86 -4.16
C GLU A 8 -12.87 -0.20 -2.88
N LYS A 9 -14.13 0.26 -2.91
CA LYS A 9 -14.80 0.69 -1.68
C LYS A 9 -15.03 -0.52 -0.75
N PRO A 10 -14.98 -0.34 0.56
CA PRO A 10 -14.86 0.92 1.30
C PRO A 10 -13.43 1.39 1.57
N LEU A 11 -12.41 0.74 0.98
CA LEU A 11 -11.05 1.23 1.08
C LEU A 11 -10.93 2.59 0.37
N LYS A 12 -10.09 3.45 0.92
CA LYS A 12 -9.85 4.76 0.34
C LYS A 12 -8.36 5.06 0.29
N ILE A 13 -7.91 5.57 -0.85
CA ILE A 13 -6.51 5.93 -1.08
C ILE A 13 -6.36 7.44 -0.95
N TYR A 14 -5.35 7.85 -0.19
CA TYR A 14 -4.99 9.26 0.01
C TYR A 14 -3.57 9.49 -0.49
N GLY A 15 -3.29 10.70 -0.92
CA GLY A 15 -1.94 11.15 -1.24
C GLY A 15 -1.45 10.81 -2.65
N LEU A 16 -2.29 10.21 -3.49
CA LEU A 16 -1.97 9.92 -4.89
C LEU A 16 -2.87 10.72 -5.83
N ALA A 17 -2.30 11.16 -6.95
CA ALA A 17 -3.06 11.78 -8.02
C ALA A 17 -3.71 10.75 -8.93
N VAL A 18 -3.09 9.57 -9.07
CA VAL A 18 -3.59 8.47 -9.91
C VAL A 18 -3.60 7.20 -9.09
N ALA A 19 -4.74 6.51 -9.08
CA ALA A 19 -4.88 5.18 -8.51
C ALA A 19 -5.80 4.37 -9.42
N ASP A 20 -5.21 3.56 -10.29
CA ASP A 20 -5.93 2.80 -11.33
C ASP A 20 -5.37 1.38 -11.39
N SER A 21 -6.13 0.43 -10.87
CA SER A 21 -5.73 -0.98 -10.83
C SER A 21 -5.68 -1.62 -12.21
N GLU A 22 -6.55 -1.23 -13.13
CA GLU A 22 -6.56 -1.80 -14.49
C GLU A 22 -5.30 -1.42 -15.25
N LYS A 23 -4.87 -0.17 -15.14
CA LYS A 23 -3.64 0.32 -15.76
C LYS A 23 -2.40 0.01 -14.94
N ARG A 24 -2.58 -0.47 -13.71
CA ARG A 24 -1.50 -0.72 -12.74
C ARG A 24 -0.69 0.54 -12.45
N HIS A 25 -1.37 1.68 -12.31
CA HIS A 25 -0.79 2.99 -12.07
C HIS A 25 -1.16 3.50 -10.68
N PHE A 26 -0.16 3.69 -9.82
CA PHE A 26 -0.31 4.30 -8.51
C PHE A 26 0.71 5.42 -8.42
N PHE A 27 0.32 6.61 -8.89
CA PHE A 27 1.23 7.74 -9.12
C PHE A 27 0.95 8.91 -8.19
N ARG A 28 2.01 9.47 -7.63
CA ARG A 28 1.93 10.67 -6.82
C ARG A 28 1.51 11.88 -7.66
N LEU A 29 1.99 11.98 -8.89
CA LEU A 29 1.72 13.11 -9.78
C LEU A 29 0.77 12.70 -10.91
N PRO A 30 -0.08 13.62 -11.40
CA PRO A 30 -0.94 13.34 -12.54
C PRO A 30 -0.13 13.20 -13.82
N GLU A 31 -0.65 12.45 -14.78
CA GLU A 31 -0.02 12.20 -16.08
C GLU A 31 0.39 13.48 -16.80
N GLU A 32 -0.46 14.50 -16.77
CA GLU A 32 -0.20 15.81 -17.39
C GLU A 32 1.06 16.47 -16.84
N ALA A 33 1.26 16.39 -15.52
CA ALA A 33 2.45 16.92 -14.89
C ALA A 33 3.69 16.13 -15.27
N LEU A 34 3.57 14.81 -15.41
CA LEU A 34 4.67 13.93 -15.79
C LEU A 34 5.12 14.15 -17.23
N GLU A 35 4.17 14.41 -18.15
CA GLU A 35 4.46 14.75 -19.54
C GLU A 35 5.14 16.12 -19.65
N ARG A 36 4.67 17.07 -18.86
CA ARG A 36 5.17 18.46 -18.88
C ARG A 36 6.54 18.60 -18.22
N PHE A 37 6.81 17.79 -17.17
CA PHE A 37 8.02 17.82 -16.39
C PHE A 37 8.64 16.42 -16.29
N PRO A 38 9.20 15.90 -17.39
CA PRO A 38 9.71 14.51 -17.41
C PRO A 38 10.84 14.25 -16.41
N GLN A 39 11.53 15.28 -15.92
CA GLN A 39 12.56 15.15 -14.89
C GLN A 39 12.02 14.64 -13.56
N TYR A 40 10.72 14.77 -13.29
CA TYR A 40 10.07 14.25 -12.08
C TYR A 40 9.43 12.87 -12.30
N GLY A 41 9.64 12.25 -13.46
CA GLY A 41 8.98 11.00 -13.84
C GLY A 41 9.32 9.82 -12.94
N TYR A 42 10.53 9.77 -12.39
CA TYR A 42 10.91 8.67 -11.52
C TYR A 42 10.06 8.62 -10.24
N LEU A 43 10.10 9.64 -9.42
CA LEU A 43 9.32 9.69 -8.17
C LEU A 43 7.84 10.00 -8.40
N GLY A 44 7.52 10.75 -9.46
CA GLY A 44 6.14 11.09 -9.78
C GLY A 44 5.29 9.88 -10.16
N ARG A 45 5.91 8.83 -10.71
CA ARG A 45 5.26 7.55 -11.01
C ARG A 45 5.37 6.54 -9.88
N ARG A 46 5.71 6.98 -8.68
CA ARG A 46 5.77 6.15 -7.48
C ARG A 46 4.64 6.52 -6.54
N ALA A 47 4.36 5.62 -5.61
CA ALA A 47 3.26 5.79 -4.65
C ALA A 47 3.68 6.50 -3.36
N VAL A 48 4.82 7.17 -3.37
CA VAL A 48 5.35 7.88 -2.20
C VAL A 48 4.33 8.88 -1.64
N GLY A 49 4.07 8.80 -0.34
CA GLY A 49 3.05 9.62 0.32
C GLY A 49 1.64 9.06 0.19
N GLY A 50 1.46 8.01 -0.61
CA GLY A 50 0.19 7.32 -0.75
C GLY A 50 -0.09 6.43 0.45
N ARG A 51 -1.35 6.37 0.85
CA ARG A 51 -1.80 5.50 1.93
C ARG A 51 -3.23 5.02 1.70
N VAL A 52 -3.47 3.79 2.14
CA VAL A 52 -4.79 3.17 2.11
C VAL A 52 -5.34 3.17 3.53
N ARG A 53 -6.59 3.56 3.70
CA ARG A 53 -7.24 3.59 5.02
C ARG A 53 -8.60 2.93 4.98
N PHE A 54 -8.91 2.18 6.03
CA PHE A 54 -10.19 1.51 6.24
C PHE A 54 -10.35 1.11 7.69
N GLN A 55 -11.58 0.79 8.10
CA GLN A 55 -11.86 0.18 9.40
C GLN A 55 -12.31 -1.25 9.22
N THR A 56 -11.93 -2.10 10.16
CA THR A 56 -12.31 -3.51 10.15
C THR A 56 -12.36 -4.08 11.56
N ASP A 57 -13.17 -5.11 11.76
CA ASP A 57 -13.21 -5.92 12.98
C ASP A 57 -12.57 -7.30 12.77
N ALA A 58 -11.75 -7.43 11.74
CA ALA A 58 -11.08 -8.68 11.41
C ALA A 58 -10.09 -9.13 12.49
N LYS A 59 -9.89 -10.43 12.60
CA LYS A 59 -8.84 -11.04 13.44
C LYS A 59 -7.54 -11.25 12.68
N LYS A 60 -7.64 -11.32 11.36
CA LYS A 60 -6.49 -11.49 10.46
C LYS A 60 -6.58 -10.47 9.34
N LEU A 61 -5.45 -9.87 9.01
CA LEU A 61 -5.31 -8.99 7.86
C LEU A 61 -4.27 -9.59 6.91
N TYR A 62 -4.72 -10.03 5.75
CA TYR A 62 -3.85 -10.47 4.68
C TYR A 62 -3.52 -9.29 3.77
N VAL A 63 -2.27 -9.16 3.38
CA VAL A 63 -1.82 -8.13 2.43
C VAL A 63 -1.00 -8.79 1.34
N LYS A 64 -1.33 -8.49 0.10
CA LYS A 64 -0.62 -8.95 -1.10
C LYS A 64 -0.23 -7.73 -1.93
N MET A 65 1.03 -7.68 -2.31
CA MET A 65 1.59 -6.53 -3.01
C MET A 65 2.45 -7.00 -4.19
N THR A 66 2.25 -6.40 -5.36
CA THR A 66 3.07 -6.66 -6.56
C THR A 66 3.81 -5.40 -6.95
N LEU A 67 5.10 -5.52 -7.12
CA LEU A 67 6.00 -4.45 -7.57
C LEU A 67 6.57 -4.77 -8.94
N ALA A 68 6.91 -3.76 -9.72
CA ALA A 68 7.55 -3.92 -11.04
C ALA A 68 8.99 -4.44 -10.95
N GLY A 69 9.53 -4.49 -9.76
CA GLY A 69 10.89 -4.87 -9.46
C GLY A 69 11.40 -4.05 -8.30
N THR A 70 12.63 -4.28 -7.89
CA THR A 70 13.25 -3.53 -6.81
C THR A 70 14.53 -2.88 -7.30
N LYS A 71 14.77 -1.66 -6.85
CA LYS A 71 16.02 -0.93 -7.14
C LYS A 71 16.94 -1.05 -5.94
N GLU A 72 18.16 -1.47 -6.19
CA GLU A 72 19.19 -1.50 -5.17
C GLU A 72 19.67 -0.08 -4.86
N ASP A 73 19.65 0.29 -3.57
CA ASP A 73 20.17 1.55 -3.08
C ASP A 73 20.93 1.29 -1.79
N ILE A 74 22.20 1.65 -1.75
CA ILE A 74 23.05 1.40 -0.59
C ILE A 74 22.65 2.22 0.64
N ASN A 75 21.88 3.29 0.45
CA ASN A 75 21.47 4.19 1.51
C ASN A 75 20.06 3.90 2.03
N ILE A 76 19.27 3.12 1.30
CA ILE A 76 17.89 2.82 1.64
C ILE A 76 17.70 1.31 1.68
N PRO A 77 17.38 0.73 2.83
CA PRO A 77 17.09 -0.71 2.90
C PRO A 77 15.83 -1.04 2.11
N LEU A 78 15.70 -2.29 1.70
CA LEU A 78 14.60 -2.76 0.89
C LEU A 78 13.23 -2.52 1.55
N SER A 79 13.15 -2.66 2.87
CA SER A 79 11.94 -2.34 3.63
C SER A 79 11.52 -0.87 3.52
N GLY A 80 12.48 0.03 3.33
CA GLY A 80 12.22 1.46 3.17
C GLY A 80 11.89 1.88 1.75
N SER A 81 12.48 1.22 0.74
CA SER A 81 12.25 1.57 -0.67
C SER A 81 11.07 0.83 -1.29
N ALA A 82 10.89 -0.44 -0.96
CA ALA A 82 9.92 -1.34 -1.57
C ALA A 82 8.85 -1.82 -0.60
N GLY A 83 8.96 -1.45 0.67
CA GLY A 83 8.04 -1.91 1.71
C GLY A 83 6.80 -1.05 1.85
N ALA A 84 5.71 -1.70 2.28
CA ALA A 84 4.51 -1.02 2.78
C ALA A 84 4.44 -1.28 4.28
N ASP A 85 4.24 -0.26 5.08
CA ASP A 85 4.11 -0.38 6.52
C ASP A 85 2.68 -0.13 6.98
N ILE A 86 2.31 -0.75 8.09
CA ILE A 86 0.93 -0.81 8.54
C ILE A 86 0.85 -0.29 9.97
N TYR A 87 -0.09 0.62 10.19
CA TYR A 87 -0.39 1.21 11.49
C TYR A 87 -1.84 0.98 11.85
N LEU A 88 -2.08 0.80 13.15
CA LEU A 88 -3.41 0.67 13.73
C LEU A 88 -3.72 1.88 14.61
N GLY A 89 -4.91 2.43 14.45
CA GLY A 89 -5.36 3.56 15.23
C GLY A 89 -5.22 4.89 14.52
N LYS A 90 -5.47 5.96 15.27
CA LYS A 90 -5.66 7.31 14.73
C LYS A 90 -4.59 8.28 15.24
N GLY A 91 -4.07 9.11 14.34
CA GLY A 91 -3.18 10.23 14.68
C GLY A 91 -1.92 9.80 15.41
N THR A 92 -1.57 10.53 16.45
CA THR A 92 -0.38 10.26 17.26
C THR A 92 -0.51 9.04 18.17
N GLU A 93 -1.71 8.50 18.32
CA GLU A 93 -1.98 7.29 19.09
C GLU A 93 -1.88 6.01 18.25
N ALA A 94 -1.63 6.15 16.95
CA ALA A 94 -1.46 5.01 16.06
C ALA A 94 -0.26 4.17 16.47
N THR A 95 -0.43 2.85 16.46
CA THR A 95 0.61 1.88 16.79
C THR A 95 1.07 1.14 15.55
N TYR A 96 2.38 0.92 15.47
CA TYR A 96 2.98 0.17 14.37
C TYR A 96 2.63 -1.32 14.47
N LEU A 97 2.05 -1.87 13.42
CA LEU A 97 1.72 -3.30 13.34
C LEU A 97 2.85 -4.11 12.72
N GLY A 98 3.43 -3.62 11.63
CA GLY A 98 4.46 -4.32 10.89
C GLY A 98 4.59 -3.79 9.47
N TYR A 99 5.34 -4.53 8.65
CA TYR A 99 5.55 -4.17 7.26
C TYR A 99 5.56 -5.41 6.37
N ILE A 100 5.39 -5.18 5.07
CA ILE A 100 5.54 -6.18 4.02
C ILE A 100 6.53 -5.64 2.99
N ALA A 101 7.52 -6.44 2.61
CA ALA A 101 8.52 -6.07 1.62
C ALA A 101 9.14 -7.32 1.00
N PRO A 102 9.69 -7.21 -0.22
CA PRO A 102 10.53 -8.27 -0.77
C PRO A 102 11.75 -8.50 0.13
N LYS A 103 12.23 -9.73 0.18
CA LYS A 103 13.40 -10.10 1.00
C LYS A 103 14.72 -9.94 0.24
N ILE A 104 14.66 -9.91 -1.09
CA ILE A 104 15.83 -9.79 -1.96
C ILE A 104 15.52 -8.82 -3.10
N HIS A 105 16.56 -8.29 -3.71
CA HIS A 105 16.41 -7.48 -4.92
C HIS A 105 16.07 -8.39 -6.11
N ILE A 106 15.05 -7.98 -6.86
CA ILE A 106 14.54 -8.73 -8.03
C ILE A 106 14.39 -7.77 -9.21
N GLU A 107 14.89 -8.18 -10.37
CA GLU A 107 14.55 -7.55 -11.64
C GLU A 107 13.23 -8.16 -12.14
N GLY A 108 12.31 -7.33 -12.60
CA GLY A 108 10.99 -7.76 -13.03
C GLY A 108 9.99 -7.84 -11.89
N GLU A 109 8.78 -8.27 -12.21
CA GLU A 109 7.69 -8.30 -11.24
C GLU A 109 7.96 -9.25 -10.09
N ILE A 110 7.63 -8.79 -8.89
CA ILE A 110 7.66 -9.61 -7.67
C ILE A 110 6.38 -9.38 -6.89
N THR A 111 5.80 -10.48 -6.41
CA THR A 111 4.63 -10.45 -5.53
C THR A 111 5.04 -10.97 -4.16
N VAL A 112 4.68 -10.22 -3.13
CA VAL A 112 4.89 -10.61 -1.73
C VAL A 112 3.56 -10.59 -1.00
N GLU A 113 3.42 -11.46 -0.01
CA GLU A 113 2.21 -11.57 0.78
C GLU A 113 2.55 -11.85 2.23
N LYS A 114 1.70 -11.35 3.13
CA LYS A 114 1.87 -11.53 4.57
C LYS A 114 0.53 -11.41 5.27
N THR A 115 0.35 -12.19 6.33
CA THR A 115 -0.82 -12.11 7.19
C THR A 115 -0.42 -11.55 8.55
N PHE A 116 -1.19 -10.59 9.02
CA PHE A 116 -1.00 -9.94 10.33
C PHE A 116 -2.14 -10.33 11.26
N ASP A 117 -1.82 -10.47 12.54
CA ASP A 117 -2.84 -10.70 13.57
C ASP A 117 -3.41 -9.38 14.07
N LEU A 118 -4.74 -9.32 14.13
CA LEU A 118 -5.48 -8.23 14.72
C LEU A 118 -6.27 -8.75 15.93
N THR A 119 -6.89 -7.85 16.69
CA THR A 119 -7.60 -8.24 17.93
C THR A 119 -9.04 -8.73 17.69
N GLY A 120 -9.61 -8.43 16.54
CA GLY A 120 -11.04 -8.68 16.28
C GLY A 120 -11.95 -7.54 16.74
N GLU A 121 -11.39 -6.53 17.39
CA GLU A 121 -12.10 -5.30 17.70
C GLU A 121 -12.01 -4.35 16.51
N GLU A 122 -13.03 -3.51 16.37
CA GLU A 122 -13.06 -2.50 15.31
C GLU A 122 -11.85 -1.57 15.41
N VAL A 123 -11.06 -1.48 14.36
CA VAL A 123 -9.82 -0.70 14.34
C VAL A 123 -9.62 -0.02 12.99
N LEU A 124 -9.07 1.19 13.03
CA LEU A 124 -8.62 1.90 11.82
C LEU A 124 -7.27 1.34 11.40
N VAL A 125 -7.19 0.93 10.14
CA VAL A 125 -5.95 0.45 9.51
C VAL A 125 -5.46 1.49 8.53
N THR A 126 -4.17 1.80 8.59
CA THR A 126 -3.48 2.65 7.61
C THR A 126 -2.31 1.87 7.03
N ILE A 127 -2.28 1.73 5.72
CA ILE A 127 -1.18 1.11 4.99
C ILE A 127 -0.48 2.21 4.20
N ASN A 128 0.79 2.49 4.53
CA ASN A 128 1.61 3.42 3.77
C ASN A 128 2.24 2.67 2.60
N LEU A 129 2.07 3.19 1.40
CA LEU A 129 2.47 2.53 0.16
C LEU A 129 3.98 2.64 -0.07
N PRO A 130 4.57 1.74 -0.90
CA PRO A 130 6.00 1.76 -1.21
C PRO A 130 6.48 3.10 -1.73
N ARG A 131 7.65 3.50 -1.27
CA ARG A 131 8.20 4.83 -1.51
C ARG A 131 8.88 4.97 -2.88
N ASN A 132 9.81 4.09 -3.18
CA ASN A 132 10.72 4.25 -4.32
C ASN A 132 10.49 3.23 -5.44
N ASP A 133 9.98 2.06 -5.11
CA ASP A 133 9.74 1.02 -6.10
C ASP A 133 8.30 1.08 -6.61
N HIS A 134 8.13 0.72 -7.87
CA HIS A 134 6.87 0.92 -8.58
C HIS A 134 5.82 -0.10 -8.13
N LEU A 135 4.79 0.37 -7.43
CA LEU A 135 3.65 -0.43 -7.04
C LEU A 135 2.75 -0.67 -8.25
N LEU A 136 2.46 -1.94 -8.53
CA LEU A 136 1.57 -2.35 -9.62
C LEU A 136 0.19 -2.77 -9.12
N GLU A 137 0.15 -3.50 -8.00
CA GLU A 137 -1.09 -4.00 -7.41
C GLU A 137 -0.94 -4.12 -5.91
N MET A 138 -2.04 -3.91 -5.20
CA MET A 138 -2.15 -4.26 -3.79
C MET A 138 -3.56 -4.72 -3.48
N GLN A 139 -3.67 -5.79 -2.73
CA GLN A 139 -4.93 -6.33 -2.25
C GLN A 139 -4.83 -6.58 -0.75
N ILE A 140 -5.95 -6.45 -0.08
CA ILE A 140 -6.10 -6.89 1.30
C ILE A 140 -7.12 -8.01 1.37
N GLY A 141 -6.99 -8.85 2.40
CA GLY A 141 -7.95 -9.92 2.67
C GLY A 141 -8.31 -9.96 4.14
N ILE A 142 -9.56 -10.26 4.42
CA ILE A 142 -10.08 -10.48 5.76
C ILE A 142 -10.91 -11.76 5.78
N GLU A 143 -11.12 -12.33 6.96
CA GLU A 143 -11.97 -13.51 7.11
C GLU A 143 -13.42 -13.22 6.70
N GLU A 144 -14.16 -14.26 6.26
CA GLU A 144 -15.53 -14.11 5.74
C GLU A 144 -16.51 -13.47 6.73
N SER A 145 -16.31 -13.73 8.02
CA SER A 145 -17.18 -13.18 9.07
C SER A 145 -16.89 -11.72 9.44
N ALA A 146 -15.74 -11.20 9.00
CA ALA A 146 -15.33 -9.83 9.31
C ALA A 146 -16.02 -8.81 8.40
N LYS A 147 -16.07 -7.59 8.87
CA LYS A 147 -16.65 -6.45 8.16
C LYS A 147 -15.59 -5.42 7.84
N LEU A 148 -15.88 -4.63 6.84
CA LEU A 148 -15.03 -3.55 6.36
C LEU A 148 -15.86 -2.27 6.27
N TRP A 149 -15.32 -1.17 6.77
CA TRP A 149 -15.97 0.14 6.73
C TRP A 149 -15.03 1.20 6.17
N GLU A 150 -15.62 2.27 5.69
CA GLU A 150 -14.88 3.45 5.30
C GLU A 150 -14.18 4.06 6.52
N ALA A 151 -12.95 4.53 6.34
CA ALA A 151 -12.22 5.20 7.42
C ALA A 151 -12.92 6.52 7.79
N PRO A 152 -12.99 6.86 9.09
CA PRO A 152 -13.51 8.16 9.52
C PRO A 152 -12.55 9.26 9.05
N GLU A 153 -13.11 10.41 8.71
CA GLU A 153 -12.33 11.60 8.34
C GLU A 153 -11.78 12.32 9.57
#